data_a52452ce8d4ed94dc7811e1a439b685f
#
_entry.id   a52452ce8d4ed94dc7811e1a439b685f
#
_cell.length_a   1.000
_cell.length_b   1.000
_cell.length_c   1.000
_cell.angle_alpha   90.00
_cell.angle_beta   90.00
_cell.angle_gamma   90.00
#
_symmetry.space_group_name_H-M   'P 1'
#
loop_
_entity.id
_entity.type
_entity.pdbx_description
1 polymer ?
#
loop_
_entity_poly.entity_id
_entity_poly.type
_entity_poly.pdbx_seq_one_letter_code
_entity_poly.pdbx_strand_id
1 'polypeptide(L)'
;LALVVGVFLPMNPADTWANAGRDAEVSGAPQVGPDNLGDARRAAGEAGQQAKVLKEGAGQLAAGIGEAQGQTQQLIDALAAAQSGSQQLADGMVELQAGTGQLGAGATQLADSIGEVVGQVSGFEAVRGQVVGAIDRSLEELKDAKDPEAVKARESLKDLRAQAETAQLPPDVVAKMNQLRDGSRDLANQLAVPGYGYHDGIYTATNGSAEL
;
A
#
# COMPACT_ATOMS: atom_id res chain seq x y z
N LEU A 1 5.07 18.90 14.14
CA LEU A 1 3.98 19.25 15.08
C LEU A 1 4.61 19.59 16.45
N ALA A 2 4.68 20.89 16.79
CA ALA A 2 5.24 21.37 18.06
C ALA A 2 4.25 21.09 19.19
N LEU A 3 4.61 20.20 20.09
CA LEU A 3 3.88 19.87 21.30
C LEU A 3 4.20 20.94 22.33
N VAL A 4 3.29 21.92 22.51
CA VAL A 4 3.36 22.90 23.61
C VAL A 4 2.95 22.16 24.89
N VAL A 5 3.93 21.68 25.63
CA VAL A 5 3.74 21.21 27.01
C VAL A 5 3.52 22.45 27.87
N GLY A 6 2.25 22.77 28.15
CA GLY A 6 1.88 23.75 29.16
C GLY A 6 2.27 23.22 30.54
N VAL A 7 3.31 23.83 31.13
CA VAL A 7 3.66 23.58 32.52
C VAL A 7 2.54 24.17 33.38
N PHE A 8 1.62 23.35 33.83
CA PHE A 8 0.72 23.67 34.92
C PHE A 8 1.54 23.62 36.23
N LEU A 9 1.95 24.77 36.69
CA LEU A 9 2.47 24.94 38.06
C LEU A 9 1.30 24.66 38.99
N PRO A 10 1.41 23.71 39.93
CA PRO A 10 0.37 23.55 40.96
C PRO A 10 0.40 24.77 41.85
N MET A 11 -0.55 25.67 41.70
CA MET A 11 -0.85 26.66 42.74
C MET A 11 -1.30 25.87 43.98
N ASN A 12 -0.46 25.89 45.01
CA ASN A 12 -0.79 25.25 46.27
C ASN A 12 -1.99 26.01 46.89
N PRO A 13 -3.19 25.40 47.03
CA PRO A 13 -4.35 26.09 47.58
C PRO A 13 -4.16 26.50 49.03
N ALA A 14 -3.14 25.98 49.74
CA ALA A 14 -2.83 26.36 51.09
C ALA A 14 -2.32 27.81 51.21
N ASP A 15 -1.66 28.36 50.18
CA ASP A 15 -1.09 29.71 50.20
C ASP A 15 -2.13 30.81 49.98
N THR A 16 -3.24 30.50 49.32
CA THR A 16 -4.37 31.44 49.13
C THR A 16 -5.21 31.62 50.40
N TRP A 17 -5.26 30.63 51.26
CA TRP A 17 -6.01 30.72 52.53
C TRP A 17 -5.20 31.42 53.65
N ALA A 18 -3.86 31.36 53.61
CA ALA A 18 -3.00 31.99 54.61
C ALA A 18 -2.96 33.50 54.48
N ASN A 19 -3.26 34.08 53.32
CA ASN A 19 -3.25 35.53 53.12
C ASN A 19 -4.62 36.21 53.29
N ALA A 20 -5.74 35.47 53.21
CA ALA A 20 -7.07 36.02 53.40
C ALA A 20 -7.44 36.29 54.85
N GLY A 21 -6.63 35.89 55.82
CA GLY A 21 -6.94 35.99 57.24
C GLY A 21 -6.16 37.08 58.02
N ARG A 22 -5.29 37.89 57.36
CA ARG A 22 -4.42 38.82 58.09
C ARG A 22 -4.89 40.26 58.15
N ASP A 23 -5.91 40.67 57.39
CA ASP A 23 -6.40 42.06 57.36
C ASP A 23 -7.76 42.22 58.03
N ALA A 24 -8.25 41.23 58.77
CA ALA A 24 -9.42 41.42 59.60
C ALA A 24 -8.96 41.95 60.99
N GLU A 25 -8.94 43.26 61.16
CA GLU A 25 -8.90 43.89 62.52
C GLU A 25 -10.04 43.32 63.34
N VAL A 26 -9.65 42.57 64.36
CA VAL A 26 -10.59 42.09 65.39
C VAL A 26 -11.00 43.31 66.28
N SER A 27 -11.94 44.06 65.78
CA SER A 27 -12.59 45.11 66.53
C SER A 27 -13.80 44.52 67.23
N GLY A 28 -13.69 44.37 68.58
CA GLY A 28 -14.79 44.14 69.47
C GLY A 28 -15.30 42.66 69.52
N ALA A 29 -15.17 42.04 70.68
CA ALA A 29 -15.90 40.82 70.98
C ALA A 29 -17.40 41.01 70.77
N PRO A 30 -18.08 40.20 69.97
CA PRO A 30 -19.50 40.33 69.70
C PRO A 30 -20.25 40.07 70.99
N GLN A 31 -21.04 41.07 71.45
CA GLN A 31 -22.01 40.84 72.51
C GLN A 31 -23.06 39.87 71.98
N VAL A 32 -23.11 38.69 72.62
CA VAL A 32 -24.08 37.63 72.22
C VAL A 32 -25.44 38.03 72.85
N GLY A 33 -26.23 38.79 72.07
CA GLY A 33 -27.67 38.98 72.30
C GLY A 33 -28.47 37.79 71.77
N PRO A 34 -29.72 37.57 72.23
CA PRO A 34 -30.57 36.50 71.74
C PRO A 34 -30.83 36.57 70.16
N ASP A 35 -30.77 37.76 69.59
CA ASP A 35 -30.94 37.99 68.18
C ASP A 35 -29.72 37.47 67.32
N ASN A 36 -28.51 37.59 67.91
CA ASN A 36 -27.26 37.12 67.30
C ASN A 36 -27.19 35.57 67.21
N LEU A 37 -27.85 34.86 68.12
CA LEU A 37 -27.93 33.39 68.05
C LEU A 37 -28.82 32.89 66.90
N GLY A 38 -29.85 33.62 66.61
CA GLY A 38 -30.72 33.34 65.43
C GLY A 38 -29.97 33.48 64.09
N ASP A 39 -29.23 34.56 63.95
CA ASP A 39 -28.42 34.82 62.78
C ASP A 39 -27.26 33.86 62.64
N ALA A 40 -26.57 33.50 63.76
CA ALA A 40 -25.53 32.47 63.72
C ALA A 40 -26.05 31.09 63.31
N ARG A 41 -27.26 30.71 63.79
CA ARG A 41 -27.91 29.47 63.37
C ARG A 41 -28.29 29.48 61.88
N ARG A 42 -28.78 30.61 61.35
CA ARG A 42 -29.11 30.79 59.94
C ARG A 42 -27.84 30.67 59.08
N ALA A 43 -26.79 31.40 59.42
CA ALA A 43 -25.50 31.35 58.75
C ALA A 43 -24.88 29.94 58.79
N ALA A 44 -24.97 29.24 59.91
CA ALA A 44 -24.54 27.84 60.01
C ALA A 44 -25.37 26.89 59.12
N GLY A 45 -26.69 27.15 59.00
CA GLY A 45 -27.57 26.40 58.06
C GLY A 45 -27.22 26.67 56.60
N GLU A 46 -26.99 27.91 56.25
CA GLU A 46 -26.57 28.31 54.88
C GLU A 46 -25.19 27.72 54.53
N ALA A 47 -24.22 27.79 55.47
CA ALA A 47 -22.92 27.18 55.30
C ALA A 47 -23.01 25.66 55.13
N GLY A 48 -23.92 24.99 55.87
CA GLY A 48 -24.17 23.56 55.72
C GLY A 48 -24.75 23.19 54.36
N GLN A 49 -25.68 24.03 53.80
CA GLN A 49 -26.21 23.83 52.48
C GLN A 49 -25.15 24.05 51.40
N GLN A 50 -24.35 25.13 51.54
CA GLN A 50 -23.23 25.39 50.61
C GLN A 50 -22.20 24.26 50.62
N ALA A 51 -21.86 23.74 51.80
CA ALA A 51 -20.95 22.61 51.93
C ALA A 51 -21.51 21.33 51.24
N LYS A 52 -22.83 21.11 51.30
CA LYS A 52 -23.49 20.01 50.61
C LYS A 52 -23.39 20.15 49.10
N VAL A 53 -23.70 21.31 48.54
CA VAL A 53 -23.59 21.62 47.11
C VAL A 53 -22.13 21.46 46.62
N LEU A 54 -21.18 21.94 47.43
CA LEU A 54 -19.77 21.80 47.10
C LEU A 54 -19.32 20.33 47.11
N LYS A 55 -19.80 19.54 48.04
CA LYS A 55 -19.54 18.09 48.11
C LYS A 55 -20.13 17.35 46.90
N GLU A 56 -21.36 17.69 46.50
CA GLU A 56 -22.02 17.12 45.34
C GLU A 56 -21.27 17.50 44.03
N GLY A 57 -20.88 18.78 43.87
CA GLY A 57 -20.07 19.26 42.76
C GLY A 57 -18.70 18.61 42.67
N ALA A 58 -18.03 18.43 43.83
CA ALA A 58 -16.76 17.70 43.89
C ALA A 58 -16.91 16.21 43.51
N GLY A 59 -18.04 15.58 43.89
CA GLY A 59 -18.35 14.22 43.48
C GLY A 59 -18.58 14.10 41.97
N GLN A 60 -19.33 15.03 41.37
CA GLN A 60 -19.53 15.07 39.93
C GLN A 60 -18.22 15.32 39.18
N LEU A 61 -17.38 16.22 39.65
CA LEU A 61 -16.06 16.45 39.05
C LEU A 61 -15.18 15.21 39.13
N ALA A 62 -15.16 14.52 40.26
CA ALA A 62 -14.41 13.28 40.41
C ALA A 62 -14.89 12.18 39.45
N ALA A 63 -16.21 12.05 39.29
CA ALA A 63 -16.80 11.12 38.30
C ALA A 63 -16.41 11.51 36.88
N GLY A 64 -16.52 12.80 36.50
CA GLY A 64 -16.10 13.28 35.15
C GLY A 64 -14.62 13.08 34.88
N ILE A 65 -13.75 13.24 35.89
CA ILE A 65 -12.32 12.94 35.75
C ILE A 65 -12.11 11.43 35.51
N GLY A 66 -12.85 10.57 36.23
CA GLY A 66 -12.79 9.12 36.03
C GLY A 66 -13.20 8.69 34.62
N GLU A 67 -14.28 9.29 34.10
CA GLU A 67 -14.72 9.06 32.69
C GLU A 67 -13.66 9.54 31.71
N ALA A 68 -13.09 10.73 31.89
CA ALA A 68 -12.05 11.27 31.03
C ALA A 68 -10.78 10.39 31.03
N GLN A 69 -10.41 9.83 32.18
CA GLN A 69 -9.32 8.87 32.28
C GLN A 69 -9.62 7.59 31.50
N GLY A 70 -10.84 7.06 31.61
CA GLY A 70 -11.27 5.89 30.83
C GLY A 70 -11.23 6.13 29.33
N GLN A 71 -11.70 7.29 28.87
CA GLN A 71 -11.63 7.68 27.44
C GLN A 71 -10.17 7.86 26.96
N THR A 72 -9.30 8.41 27.80
CA THR A 72 -7.89 8.57 27.49
C THR A 72 -7.21 7.20 27.33
N GLN A 73 -7.53 6.24 28.18
CA GLN A 73 -6.99 4.88 28.05
C GLN A 73 -7.46 4.22 26.75
N GLN A 74 -8.74 4.35 26.41
CA GLN A 74 -9.26 3.83 25.12
C GLN A 74 -8.55 4.47 23.92
N LEU A 75 -8.23 5.75 23.97
CA LEU A 75 -7.47 6.43 22.92
C LEU A 75 -6.04 5.88 22.80
N ILE A 76 -5.38 5.63 23.93
CA ILE A 76 -4.04 5.02 23.96
C ILE A 76 -4.08 3.62 23.32
N ASP A 77 -5.05 2.80 23.69
CA ASP A 77 -5.23 1.46 23.15
C ASP A 77 -5.53 1.48 21.64
N ALA A 78 -6.37 2.43 21.20
CA ALA A 78 -6.67 2.64 19.77
C ALA A 78 -5.43 3.09 18.98
N LEU A 79 -4.60 3.98 19.55
CA LEU A 79 -3.34 4.41 18.94
C LEU A 79 -2.35 3.26 18.83
N ALA A 80 -2.23 2.42 19.84
CA ALA A 80 -1.38 1.23 19.83
C ALA A 80 -1.84 0.23 18.73
N ALA A 81 -3.15 0.04 18.59
CA ALA A 81 -3.72 -0.80 17.54
C ALA A 81 -3.47 -0.20 16.15
N ALA A 82 -3.61 1.12 15.98
CA ALA A 82 -3.33 1.80 14.73
C ALA A 82 -1.84 1.69 14.34
N GLN A 83 -0.94 1.86 15.28
CA GLN A 83 0.49 1.68 15.09
C GLN A 83 0.83 0.25 14.64
N SER A 84 0.24 -0.76 15.28
CA SER A 84 0.41 -2.16 14.90
C SER A 84 -0.13 -2.43 13.48
N GLY A 85 -1.28 -1.85 13.14
CA GLY A 85 -1.85 -1.95 11.80
C GLY A 85 -0.98 -1.28 10.72
N SER A 86 -0.40 -0.13 11.02
CA SER A 86 0.54 0.57 10.13
C SER A 86 1.80 -0.27 9.89
N GLN A 87 2.34 -0.90 10.93
CA GLN A 87 3.49 -1.80 10.78
C GLN A 87 3.17 -3.00 9.88
N GLN A 88 2.02 -3.65 10.09
CA GLN A 88 1.58 -4.76 9.24
C GLN A 88 1.38 -4.32 7.78
N LEU A 89 0.87 -3.12 7.56
CA LEU A 89 0.74 -2.55 6.22
C LEU A 89 2.11 -2.33 5.57
N ALA A 90 3.06 -1.76 6.30
CA ALA A 90 4.42 -1.56 5.81
C ALA A 90 5.09 -2.89 5.42
N ASP A 91 4.99 -3.91 6.27
CA ASP A 91 5.53 -5.25 6.01
C ASP A 91 4.86 -5.88 4.77
N GLY A 92 3.53 -5.80 4.65
CA GLY A 92 2.78 -6.28 3.49
C GLY A 92 3.15 -5.56 2.19
N MET A 93 3.46 -4.26 2.26
CA MET A 93 3.92 -3.50 1.09
C MET A 93 5.32 -3.91 0.64
N VAL A 94 6.22 -4.25 1.57
CA VAL A 94 7.55 -4.80 1.24
C VAL A 94 7.42 -6.16 0.56
N GLU A 95 6.53 -7.05 1.05
CA GLU A 95 6.26 -8.33 0.42
C GLU A 95 5.67 -8.16 -0.99
N LEU A 96 4.74 -7.22 -1.16
CA LEU A 96 4.16 -6.89 -2.47
C LEU A 96 5.23 -6.41 -3.45
N GLN A 97 6.14 -5.54 -3.00
CA GLN A 97 7.26 -5.06 -3.82
C GLN A 97 8.17 -6.21 -4.27
N ALA A 98 8.51 -7.12 -3.36
CA ALA A 98 9.31 -8.30 -3.68
C ALA A 98 8.59 -9.22 -4.68
N GLY A 99 7.28 -9.47 -4.48
CA GLY A 99 6.46 -10.29 -5.37
C GLY A 99 6.32 -9.70 -6.77
N THR A 100 6.13 -8.38 -6.87
CA THR A 100 6.06 -7.70 -8.18
C THR A 100 7.41 -7.71 -8.90
N GLY A 101 8.54 -7.61 -8.18
CA GLY A 101 9.88 -7.78 -8.74
C GLY A 101 10.08 -9.18 -9.34
N GLN A 102 9.66 -10.22 -8.62
CA GLN A 102 9.71 -11.61 -9.12
C GLN A 102 8.82 -11.81 -10.35
N LEU A 103 7.63 -11.25 -10.34
CA LEU A 103 6.71 -11.32 -11.49
C LEU A 103 7.29 -10.60 -12.72
N GLY A 104 7.92 -9.43 -12.52
CA GLY A 104 8.63 -8.70 -13.57
C GLY A 104 9.77 -9.51 -14.18
N ALA A 105 10.58 -10.17 -13.32
CA ALA A 105 11.65 -11.07 -13.78
C ALA A 105 11.09 -12.27 -14.56
N GLY A 106 10.01 -12.90 -14.07
CA GLY A 106 9.33 -13.99 -14.77
C GLY A 106 8.77 -13.57 -16.13
N ALA A 107 8.19 -12.37 -16.21
CA ALA A 107 7.69 -11.81 -17.47
C ALA A 107 8.84 -11.53 -18.47
N THR A 108 10.00 -11.09 -18.00
CA THR A 108 11.21 -10.94 -18.82
C THR A 108 11.67 -12.27 -19.39
N GLN A 109 11.80 -13.29 -18.53
CA GLN A 109 12.20 -14.64 -18.96
C GLN A 109 11.22 -15.22 -20.00
N LEU A 110 9.92 -15.02 -19.81
CA LEU A 110 8.90 -15.45 -20.77
C LEU A 110 9.08 -14.73 -22.10
N ALA A 111 9.28 -13.41 -22.09
CA ALA A 111 9.52 -12.64 -23.32
C ALA A 111 10.77 -13.12 -24.07
N ASP A 112 11.85 -13.39 -23.36
CA ASP A 112 13.11 -13.86 -23.93
C ASP A 112 12.95 -15.27 -24.53
N SER A 113 12.30 -16.21 -23.81
CA SER A 113 12.01 -17.55 -24.30
C SER A 113 11.13 -17.54 -25.56
N ILE A 114 10.10 -16.69 -25.59
CA ILE A 114 9.28 -16.50 -26.79
C ILE A 114 10.14 -15.93 -27.93
N GLY A 115 11.03 -14.98 -27.63
CA GLY A 115 11.94 -14.39 -28.61
C GLY A 115 12.86 -15.43 -29.26
N GLU A 116 13.39 -16.37 -28.46
CA GLU A 116 14.20 -17.49 -28.95
C GLU A 116 13.39 -18.40 -29.88
N VAL A 117 12.18 -18.77 -29.48
CA VAL A 117 11.30 -19.61 -30.31
C VAL A 117 10.95 -18.91 -31.62
N VAL A 118 10.60 -17.63 -31.60
CA VAL A 118 10.35 -16.84 -32.81
C VAL A 118 11.60 -16.80 -33.72
N GLY A 119 12.78 -16.64 -33.11
CA GLY A 119 14.05 -16.67 -33.85
C GLY A 119 14.31 -18.02 -34.53
N GLN A 120 14.06 -19.14 -33.85
CA GLN A 120 14.17 -20.48 -34.40
C GLN A 120 13.18 -20.72 -35.55
N VAL A 121 11.94 -20.29 -35.38
CA VAL A 121 10.91 -20.36 -36.41
C VAL A 121 11.30 -19.54 -37.65
N SER A 122 11.81 -18.34 -37.46
CA SER A 122 12.27 -17.48 -38.56
C SER A 122 13.48 -18.11 -39.28
N GLY A 123 14.40 -18.73 -38.51
CA GLY A 123 15.52 -19.48 -39.10
C GLY A 123 15.06 -20.68 -39.93
N PHE A 124 14.07 -21.43 -39.42
CA PHE A 124 13.47 -22.55 -40.18
C PHE A 124 12.81 -22.09 -41.47
N GLU A 125 12.04 -20.98 -41.41
CA GLU A 125 11.42 -20.40 -42.61
C GLU A 125 12.45 -19.96 -43.67
N ALA A 126 13.59 -19.39 -43.25
CA ALA A 126 14.66 -19.00 -44.13
C ALA A 126 15.28 -20.22 -44.85
N VAL A 127 15.56 -21.30 -44.08
CA VAL A 127 16.08 -22.54 -44.66
C VAL A 127 15.07 -23.18 -45.60
N ARG A 128 13.78 -23.22 -45.23
CA ARG A 128 12.70 -23.70 -46.09
C ARG A 128 12.64 -22.91 -47.39
N GLY A 129 12.73 -21.59 -47.31
CA GLY A 129 12.76 -20.74 -48.52
C GLY A 129 13.94 -21.05 -49.45
N GLN A 130 15.12 -21.32 -48.87
CA GLN A 130 16.29 -21.74 -49.66
C GLN A 130 16.08 -23.11 -50.35
N VAL A 131 15.48 -24.08 -49.63
CA VAL A 131 15.16 -25.40 -50.17
C VAL A 131 14.13 -25.29 -51.30
N VAL A 132 13.05 -24.57 -51.07
CA VAL A 132 12.04 -24.33 -52.12
C VAL A 132 12.67 -23.65 -53.33
N GLY A 133 13.50 -22.61 -53.14
CA GLY A 133 14.20 -21.94 -54.23
C GLY A 133 15.22 -22.82 -54.96
N ALA A 134 15.84 -23.80 -54.29
CA ALA A 134 16.70 -24.80 -54.94
C ALA A 134 15.87 -25.78 -55.76
N ILE A 135 14.72 -26.26 -55.24
CA ILE A 135 13.77 -27.12 -55.97
C ILE A 135 13.25 -26.41 -57.19
N ASP A 136 12.84 -25.15 -57.11
CA ASP A 136 12.32 -24.37 -58.22
C ASP A 136 13.36 -24.23 -59.34
N ARG A 137 14.63 -24.00 -59.01
CA ARG A 137 15.76 -23.98 -59.99
C ARG A 137 15.95 -25.33 -60.66
N SER A 138 15.94 -26.44 -59.91
CA SER A 138 16.05 -27.78 -60.45
C SER A 138 14.85 -28.14 -61.34
N LEU A 139 13.65 -27.70 -60.96
CA LEU A 139 12.45 -27.88 -61.79
C LEU A 139 12.53 -27.09 -63.12
N GLU A 140 13.10 -25.89 -63.07
CA GLU A 140 13.32 -25.07 -64.28
C GLU A 140 14.36 -25.73 -65.21
N GLU A 141 15.45 -26.27 -64.66
CA GLU A 141 16.47 -26.99 -65.42
C GLU A 141 15.91 -28.25 -66.10
N LEU A 142 14.98 -28.94 -65.42
CA LEU A 142 14.38 -30.19 -65.91
C LEU A 142 13.10 -29.98 -66.79
N LYS A 143 12.66 -28.74 -66.99
CA LYS A 143 11.34 -28.45 -67.56
C LYS A 143 11.19 -29.04 -69.04
N ASP A 144 12.26 -28.99 -69.84
CA ASP A 144 12.27 -29.42 -71.23
C ASP A 144 12.83 -30.82 -71.40
N ALA A 145 13.28 -31.48 -70.34
CA ALA A 145 13.82 -32.82 -70.39
C ALA A 145 12.71 -33.85 -70.66
N LYS A 146 12.91 -34.65 -71.70
CA LYS A 146 11.95 -35.68 -72.18
C LYS A 146 12.33 -37.09 -71.81
N ASP A 147 13.48 -37.25 -71.17
CA ASP A 147 13.95 -38.51 -70.66
C ASP A 147 13.02 -39.02 -69.49
N PRO A 148 12.64 -40.32 -69.49
CA PRO A 148 11.73 -40.87 -68.51
C PRO A 148 12.20 -40.71 -67.07
N GLU A 149 13.52 -40.72 -66.80
CA GLU A 149 14.09 -40.53 -65.51
C GLU A 149 14.01 -39.04 -65.03
N ALA A 150 14.23 -38.11 -65.97
CA ALA A 150 14.06 -36.69 -65.72
C ALA A 150 12.59 -36.30 -65.39
N VAL A 151 11.64 -36.97 -66.06
CA VAL A 151 10.20 -36.79 -65.77
C VAL A 151 9.86 -37.25 -64.36
N LYS A 152 10.37 -38.42 -63.93
CA LYS A 152 10.20 -38.94 -62.54
C LYS A 152 10.84 -38.01 -61.53
N ALA A 153 12.08 -37.56 -61.77
CA ALA A 153 12.77 -36.61 -60.90
C ALA A 153 11.95 -35.31 -60.74
N ARG A 154 11.39 -34.78 -61.80
CA ARG A 154 10.53 -33.58 -61.78
C ARG A 154 9.27 -33.80 -60.96
N GLU A 155 8.62 -34.96 -61.02
CA GLU A 155 7.45 -35.29 -60.19
C GLU A 155 7.85 -35.37 -58.70
N SER A 156 8.94 -36.06 -58.39
CA SER A 156 9.44 -36.14 -57.01
C SER A 156 9.81 -34.78 -56.45
N LEU A 157 10.39 -33.87 -57.24
CA LEU A 157 10.71 -32.51 -56.84
C LEU A 157 9.44 -31.66 -56.61
N LYS A 158 8.40 -31.86 -57.40
CA LYS A 158 7.09 -31.21 -57.19
C LYS A 158 6.46 -31.66 -55.85
N ASP A 159 6.51 -32.97 -55.58
CA ASP A 159 5.99 -33.52 -54.31
C ASP A 159 6.79 -32.99 -53.13
N LEU A 160 8.12 -32.92 -53.22
CA LEU A 160 8.97 -32.36 -52.18
C LEU A 160 8.70 -30.87 -51.97
N ARG A 161 8.47 -30.11 -53.04
CA ARG A 161 8.07 -28.71 -52.97
C ARG A 161 6.75 -28.54 -52.23
N ALA A 162 5.74 -29.34 -52.58
CA ALA A 162 4.45 -29.30 -51.90
C ALA A 162 4.58 -29.65 -50.39
N GLN A 163 5.39 -30.64 -50.06
CA GLN A 163 5.68 -30.97 -48.67
C GLN A 163 6.37 -29.81 -47.92
N ALA A 164 7.36 -29.17 -48.55
CA ALA A 164 8.03 -28.01 -47.99
C ALA A 164 7.06 -26.80 -47.80
N GLU A 165 6.12 -26.61 -48.68
CA GLU A 165 5.09 -25.54 -48.56
C GLU A 165 4.09 -25.84 -47.45
N THR A 166 3.68 -27.11 -47.25
CA THR A 166 2.78 -27.47 -46.12
C THR A 166 3.45 -27.41 -44.75
N ALA A 167 4.77 -27.44 -44.70
CA ALA A 167 5.52 -27.31 -43.45
C ALA A 167 5.60 -25.86 -42.90
N GLN A 168 4.94 -24.93 -43.56
CA GLN A 168 4.89 -23.53 -43.14
C GLN A 168 4.06 -23.36 -41.84
N LEU A 169 4.62 -22.67 -40.84
CA LEU A 169 3.82 -22.22 -39.72
C LEU A 169 2.84 -21.12 -40.14
N PRO A 170 1.59 -21.16 -39.65
CA PRO A 170 0.63 -20.12 -39.97
C PRO A 170 1.14 -18.74 -39.55
N PRO A 171 1.12 -17.72 -40.41
CA PRO A 171 1.65 -16.39 -40.10
C PRO A 171 1.02 -15.75 -38.87
N ASP A 172 -0.23 -16.10 -38.55
CA ASP A 172 -0.96 -15.61 -37.37
C ASP A 172 -0.38 -16.15 -36.06
N VAL A 173 0.21 -17.35 -36.07
CA VAL A 173 0.88 -17.94 -34.89
C VAL A 173 2.12 -17.13 -34.55
N VAL A 174 2.96 -16.81 -35.51
CA VAL A 174 4.16 -15.99 -35.33
C VAL A 174 3.77 -14.57 -34.86
N ALA A 175 2.72 -13.98 -35.41
CA ALA A 175 2.22 -12.68 -35.01
C ALA A 175 1.74 -12.69 -33.54
N LYS A 176 0.99 -13.72 -33.15
CA LYS A 176 0.53 -13.89 -31.75
C LYS A 176 1.69 -14.11 -30.77
N MET A 177 2.71 -14.87 -31.17
CA MET A 177 3.91 -15.05 -30.37
C MET A 177 4.64 -13.72 -30.15
N ASN A 178 4.78 -12.91 -31.19
CA ASN A 178 5.36 -11.58 -31.05
C ASN A 178 4.54 -10.67 -30.13
N GLN A 179 3.21 -10.67 -30.26
CA GLN A 179 2.33 -9.91 -29.37
C GLN A 179 2.48 -10.35 -27.90
N LEU A 180 2.57 -11.68 -27.67
CA LEU A 180 2.77 -12.21 -26.32
C LEU A 180 4.13 -11.82 -25.75
N ARG A 181 5.20 -11.90 -26.57
CA ARG A 181 6.55 -11.44 -26.19
C ARG A 181 6.53 -9.96 -25.80
N ASP A 182 5.96 -9.12 -26.65
CA ASP A 182 5.95 -7.67 -26.46
C ASP A 182 5.07 -7.29 -25.26
N GLY A 183 3.93 -7.95 -25.06
CA GLY A 183 3.08 -7.79 -23.87
C GLY A 183 3.76 -8.26 -22.58
N SER A 184 4.53 -9.36 -22.64
CA SER A 184 5.32 -9.82 -21.49
C SER A 184 6.43 -8.83 -21.14
N ARG A 185 7.06 -8.23 -22.14
CA ARG A 185 8.08 -7.20 -21.94
C ARG A 185 7.52 -5.90 -21.36
N ASP A 186 6.35 -5.49 -21.84
CA ASP A 186 5.65 -4.34 -21.29
C ASP A 186 5.26 -4.57 -19.82
N LEU A 187 4.72 -5.74 -19.50
CA LEU A 187 4.41 -6.13 -18.12
C LEU A 187 5.67 -6.10 -17.24
N ALA A 188 6.78 -6.66 -17.72
CA ALA A 188 8.05 -6.63 -16.99
C ALA A 188 8.52 -5.19 -16.70
N ASN A 189 8.43 -4.32 -17.70
CA ASN A 189 8.80 -2.91 -17.56
C ASN A 189 7.92 -2.20 -16.54
N GLN A 190 6.60 -2.40 -16.59
CA GLN A 190 5.66 -1.75 -15.67
C GLN A 190 5.87 -2.18 -14.22
N LEU A 191 6.29 -3.43 -13.98
CA LEU A 191 6.45 -3.98 -12.64
C LEU A 191 7.85 -3.75 -12.05
N ALA A 192 8.89 -3.73 -12.87
CA ALA A 192 10.28 -3.78 -12.40
C ALA A 192 11.11 -2.54 -12.74
N VAL A 193 10.66 -1.68 -13.65
CA VAL A 193 11.47 -0.56 -14.14
C VAL A 193 10.98 0.76 -13.52
N PRO A 194 11.87 1.54 -12.86
CA PRO A 194 11.56 2.89 -12.37
C PRO A 194 11.06 3.80 -13.50
N GLY A 195 10.09 4.65 -13.21
CA GLY A 195 9.45 5.54 -14.18
C GLY A 195 8.18 4.97 -14.81
N TYR A 196 7.84 3.71 -14.55
CA TYR A 196 6.55 3.12 -14.93
C TYR A 196 5.57 3.21 -13.77
N GLY A 197 4.31 3.54 -14.08
CA GLY A 197 3.31 3.89 -13.08
C GLY A 197 3.05 2.81 -12.00
N TYR A 198 3.14 1.54 -12.35
CA TYR A 198 2.95 0.44 -11.40
C TYR A 198 4.12 0.33 -10.40
N HIS A 199 5.35 0.32 -10.93
CA HIS A 199 6.56 0.31 -10.11
C HIS A 199 6.60 1.51 -9.15
N ASP A 200 6.41 2.71 -9.68
CA ASP A 200 6.49 3.94 -8.90
C ASP A 200 5.33 4.05 -7.90
N GLY A 201 4.15 3.55 -8.25
CA GLY A 201 3.00 3.49 -7.36
C GLY A 201 3.24 2.59 -6.15
N ILE A 202 3.79 1.39 -6.35
CA ILE A 202 4.15 0.46 -5.27
C ILE A 202 5.25 1.06 -4.40
N TYR A 203 6.28 1.65 -5.00
CA TYR A 203 7.37 2.28 -4.28
C TYR A 203 6.89 3.45 -3.41
N THR A 204 6.04 4.31 -3.95
CA THR A 204 5.42 5.42 -3.22
C THR A 204 4.54 4.92 -2.07
N ALA A 205 3.73 3.88 -2.30
CA ALA A 205 2.87 3.30 -1.28
C ALA A 205 3.70 2.63 -0.16
N THR A 206 4.80 1.94 -0.50
CA THR A 206 5.72 1.33 0.48
C THR A 206 6.36 2.40 1.37
N ASN A 207 6.87 3.48 0.77
CA ASN A 207 7.46 4.58 1.53
C ASN A 207 6.41 5.28 2.41
N GLY A 208 5.22 5.58 1.87
CA GLY A 208 4.15 6.21 2.64
C GLY A 208 3.64 5.35 3.80
N SER A 209 3.61 4.02 3.66
CA SER A 209 3.24 3.10 4.75
C SER A 209 4.30 3.01 5.85
N ALA A 210 5.56 3.29 5.55
CA ALA A 210 6.65 3.33 6.52
C ALA A 210 6.72 4.65 7.31
N GLU A 211 6.06 5.71 6.84
CA GLU A 211 6.00 7.02 7.50
C GLU A 211 4.82 7.14 8.48
N LEU A 212 3.88 6.19 8.48
CA LEU A 212 2.72 6.13 9.38
C LEU A 212 3.07 5.48 10.72
#